data_1128f000016ab678ef9e16260f56d35b
#
_entry.id   1128f000016ab678ef9e16260f56d35b
#
_cell.length_a   1.000
_cell.length_b   1.000
_cell.length_c   1.000
_cell.angle_alpha   90.00
_cell.angle_beta   90.00
_cell.angle_gamma   90.00
#
_symmetry.space_group_name_H-M   'P 1'
#
loop_
_entity.id
_entity.type
_entity.pdbx_description
1 polymer ?
#
loop_
_entity_poly.entity_id
_entity_poly.type
_entity_poly.pdbx_seq_one_letter_code
_entity_poly.pdbx_strand_id
1 'polypeptide(L)'
;YYIPHIIKQIEGQDSIDRRFYEKQYTKVDPRYFEPIVEGMWRGVNVPGAGTSWRACLPGLDVCGKTGTAQNPHGRDHSTFLSFAPKDNPRIAISVYVENGGFGATIALPIASLLEEYYLTDTITRPQLVEQVKAYNIYYPIYAEDRK
;
A
#
# COMPACT_ATOMS: atom_id res chain seq x y z
N TYR A 1 -13.16 -10.41 -4.35
CA TYR A 1 -12.08 -10.61 -3.39
C TYR A 1 -12.01 -12.07 -2.94
N TYR A 2 -10.88 -12.46 -2.36
CA TYR A 2 -10.72 -13.72 -1.65
C TYR A 2 -10.69 -13.45 -0.15
N ILE A 3 -11.14 -14.42 0.66
CA ILE A 3 -11.04 -14.28 2.12
C ILE A 3 -9.55 -14.23 2.50
N PRO A 4 -9.09 -13.15 3.18
CA PRO A 4 -7.70 -13.03 3.59
C PRO A 4 -7.27 -14.19 4.48
N HIS A 5 -6.12 -14.79 4.18
CA HIS A 5 -5.52 -15.85 4.98
C HIS A 5 -4.01 -15.90 4.76
N ILE A 6 -3.29 -16.39 5.73
CA ILE A 6 -1.82 -16.52 5.69
C ILE A 6 -1.36 -17.98 5.59
N ILE A 7 -2.27 -18.94 5.84
CA ILE A 7 -1.97 -20.36 5.78
C ILE A 7 -2.17 -20.83 4.35
N LYS A 8 -1.10 -21.30 3.71
CA LYS A 8 -1.15 -21.88 2.37
C LYS A 8 -1.50 -23.36 2.39
N GLN A 9 -0.97 -24.09 3.36
CA GLN A 9 -1.14 -25.55 3.49
C GLN A 9 -0.94 -25.97 4.95
N ILE A 10 -1.60 -27.02 5.36
CA ILE A 10 -1.44 -27.66 6.67
C ILE A 10 -0.90 -29.07 6.41
N GLU A 11 0.19 -29.44 7.09
CA GLU A 11 0.76 -30.79 6.98
C GLU A 11 -0.27 -31.87 7.37
N GLY A 12 -0.40 -32.90 6.55
CA GLY A 12 -1.39 -33.97 6.75
C GLY A 12 -2.81 -33.65 6.27
N GLN A 13 -3.02 -32.49 5.64
CA GLN A 13 -4.27 -32.14 4.96
C GLN A 13 -4.03 -31.92 3.47
N ASP A 14 -4.90 -32.47 2.62
CA ASP A 14 -4.78 -32.32 1.17
C ASP A 14 -5.01 -30.88 0.70
N SER A 15 -5.80 -30.10 1.43
CA SER A 15 -6.08 -28.71 1.11
C SER A 15 -6.57 -27.93 2.34
N ILE A 16 -6.46 -26.60 2.30
CA ILE A 16 -7.18 -25.72 3.23
C ILE A 16 -8.64 -25.58 2.79
N ASP A 17 -9.49 -25.07 3.68
CA ASP A 17 -10.94 -24.91 3.46
C ASP A 17 -11.21 -24.19 2.11
N ARG A 18 -12.14 -24.74 1.34
CA ARG A 18 -12.53 -24.28 0.01
C ARG A 18 -12.91 -22.80 -0.03
N ARG A 19 -13.51 -22.27 1.05
CA ARG A 19 -13.87 -20.85 1.18
C ARG A 19 -12.71 -19.88 0.90
N PHE A 20 -11.46 -20.29 1.13
CA PHE A 20 -10.28 -19.46 0.91
C PHE A 20 -9.84 -19.41 -0.58
N TYR A 21 -10.29 -20.35 -1.39
CA TYR A 21 -10.02 -20.39 -2.83
C TYR A 21 -11.17 -19.85 -3.68
N GLU A 22 -12.36 -19.73 -3.09
CA GLU A 22 -13.52 -19.24 -3.82
C GLU A 22 -13.55 -17.72 -3.85
N LYS A 23 -13.67 -17.19 -5.07
CA LYS A 23 -13.79 -15.74 -5.27
C LYS A 23 -15.11 -15.26 -4.71
N GLN A 24 -15.04 -14.33 -3.79
CA GLN A 24 -16.19 -13.62 -3.23
C GLN A 24 -16.51 -12.38 -4.06
N TYR A 25 -17.77 -12.05 -4.15
CA TYR A 25 -18.24 -10.86 -4.86
C TYR A 25 -18.84 -9.86 -3.88
N THR A 26 -18.59 -8.59 -4.09
CA THR A 26 -19.26 -7.53 -3.33
C THR A 26 -20.68 -7.36 -3.85
N LYS A 27 -21.57 -6.80 -3.01
CA LYS A 27 -22.92 -6.41 -3.44
C LYS A 27 -22.94 -5.01 -4.11
N VAL A 28 -21.75 -4.42 -4.33
CA VAL A 28 -21.58 -3.11 -4.98
C VAL A 28 -21.63 -3.31 -6.49
N ASP A 29 -22.43 -2.49 -7.18
CA ASP A 29 -22.50 -2.51 -8.63
C ASP A 29 -21.11 -2.18 -9.23
N PRO A 30 -20.59 -2.99 -10.16
CA PRO A 30 -19.28 -2.81 -10.78
C PRO A 30 -19.02 -1.41 -11.34
N ARG A 31 -20.05 -0.74 -11.87
CA ARG A 31 -19.92 0.62 -12.42
C ARG A 31 -19.36 1.68 -11.44
N TYR A 32 -19.50 1.44 -10.13
CA TYR A 32 -18.99 2.36 -9.12
C TYR A 32 -17.48 2.21 -8.87
N PHE A 33 -16.87 1.12 -9.32
CA PHE A 33 -15.42 0.94 -9.18
C PHE A 33 -14.62 1.75 -10.20
N GLU A 34 -15.15 1.94 -11.41
CA GLU A 34 -14.44 2.66 -12.47
C GLU A 34 -14.04 4.09 -12.07
N PRO A 35 -14.95 4.96 -11.56
CA PRO A 35 -14.56 6.30 -11.14
C PRO A 35 -13.60 6.31 -9.95
N ILE A 36 -13.64 5.29 -9.07
CA ILE A 36 -12.70 5.16 -7.96
C ILE A 36 -11.30 4.83 -8.49
N VAL A 37 -11.20 3.85 -9.37
CA VAL A 37 -9.94 3.46 -10.02
C VAL A 37 -9.34 4.62 -10.80
N GLU A 38 -10.18 5.34 -11.56
CA GLU A 38 -9.75 6.54 -12.28
C GLU A 38 -9.22 7.63 -11.32
N GLY A 39 -9.92 7.86 -10.22
CA GLY A 39 -9.48 8.81 -9.18
C GLY A 39 -8.14 8.40 -8.54
N MET A 40 -7.94 7.12 -8.27
CA MET A 40 -6.68 6.58 -7.74
C MET A 40 -5.53 6.74 -8.76
N TRP A 41 -5.79 6.45 -10.03
CA TRP A 41 -4.82 6.64 -11.10
C TRP A 41 -4.44 8.11 -11.29
N ARG A 42 -5.43 9.00 -11.35
CA ARG A 42 -5.20 10.44 -11.48
C ARG A 42 -4.41 11.02 -10.31
N GLY A 43 -4.72 10.56 -9.09
CA GLY A 43 -4.04 11.00 -7.86
C GLY A 43 -2.54 10.69 -7.84
N VAL A 44 -2.10 9.70 -8.62
CA VAL A 44 -0.69 9.32 -8.79
C VAL A 44 -0.08 9.96 -10.03
N ASN A 45 -0.76 9.90 -11.19
CA ASN A 45 -0.12 10.16 -12.49
C ASN A 45 -0.40 11.56 -13.05
N VAL A 46 -1.41 12.28 -12.53
CA VAL A 46 -1.73 13.64 -13.00
C VAL A 46 -1.21 14.67 -12.01
N PRO A 47 -0.29 15.57 -12.44
CA PRO A 47 0.24 16.62 -11.58
C PRO A 47 -0.87 17.48 -10.95
N GLY A 48 -0.82 17.66 -9.64
CA GLY A 48 -1.79 18.47 -8.91
C GLY A 48 -3.16 17.84 -8.66
N ALA A 49 -3.41 16.63 -9.16
CA ALA A 49 -4.70 15.95 -8.97
C ALA A 49 -4.83 15.24 -7.61
N GLY A 50 -3.73 15.06 -6.89
CA GLY A 50 -3.78 14.37 -5.59
C GLY A 50 -2.47 14.35 -4.83
N THR A 51 -2.49 13.68 -3.67
CA THR A 51 -1.37 13.60 -2.73
C THR A 51 -0.40 12.44 -3.00
N SER A 52 -0.72 11.60 -4.00
CA SER A 52 0.00 10.35 -4.26
C SER A 52 1.02 10.46 -5.42
N TRP A 53 1.26 11.65 -5.98
CA TRP A 53 2.11 11.87 -7.15
C TRP A 53 3.55 11.33 -7.01
N ARG A 54 4.06 11.23 -5.78
CA ARG A 54 5.40 10.65 -5.52
C ARG A 54 5.47 9.14 -5.76
N ALA A 55 4.33 8.46 -5.88
CA ALA A 55 4.26 7.06 -6.26
C ALA A 55 4.26 6.85 -7.78
N CYS A 56 4.28 7.91 -8.56
CA CYS A 56 4.30 7.81 -10.02
C CYS A 56 5.56 7.06 -10.50
N LEU A 57 5.31 6.02 -11.28
CA LEU A 57 6.31 5.22 -11.96
C LEU A 57 6.01 5.30 -13.46
N PRO A 58 6.78 6.07 -14.23
CA PRO A 58 6.50 6.30 -15.65
C PRO A 58 6.30 4.98 -16.42
N GLY A 59 5.18 4.86 -17.12
CA GLY A 59 4.84 3.67 -17.91
C GLY A 59 4.27 2.48 -17.13
N LEU A 60 4.07 2.59 -15.81
CA LEU A 60 3.52 1.49 -14.99
C LEU A 60 2.09 1.71 -14.51
N ASP A 61 1.47 2.86 -14.82
CA ASP A 61 0.07 3.18 -14.54
C ASP A 61 -0.36 2.81 -13.11
N VAL A 62 0.39 3.27 -12.12
CA VAL A 62 0.11 3.03 -10.71
C VAL A 62 -1.18 3.71 -10.29
N CYS A 63 -2.06 2.98 -9.63
CA CYS A 63 -3.24 3.50 -8.94
C CYS A 63 -2.98 3.49 -7.44
N GLY A 64 -3.16 4.62 -6.75
CA GLY A 64 -2.85 4.67 -5.33
C GLY A 64 -3.65 5.69 -4.54
N LYS A 65 -3.75 5.44 -3.23
CA LYS A 65 -4.41 6.34 -2.28
C LYS A 65 -3.66 6.39 -0.96
N THR A 66 -3.29 7.60 -0.55
CA THR A 66 -2.75 7.86 0.79
C THR A 66 -3.86 7.85 1.83
N GLY A 67 -3.54 7.38 3.01
CA GLY A 67 -4.37 7.52 4.19
C GLY A 67 -3.55 7.97 5.39
N THR A 68 -4.20 8.59 6.35
CA THR A 68 -3.63 8.97 7.63
C THR A 68 -4.64 8.57 8.70
N ALA A 69 -4.29 7.59 9.52
CA ALA A 69 -5.13 7.17 10.62
C ALA A 69 -4.71 7.93 11.87
N GLN A 70 -5.66 8.67 12.46
CA GLN A 70 -5.40 9.45 13.65
C GLN A 70 -5.04 8.57 14.84
N ASN A 71 -4.02 8.99 15.61
CA ASN A 71 -3.57 8.31 16.81
C ASN A 71 -3.62 9.30 18.00
N PRO A 72 -4.59 9.16 18.93
CA PRO A 72 -4.71 10.05 20.07
C PRO A 72 -3.56 9.92 21.08
N HIS A 73 -2.73 8.88 20.96
CA HIS A 73 -1.64 8.57 21.89
C HIS A 73 -0.25 8.79 21.32
N GLY A 74 -0.15 9.34 20.08
CA GLY A 74 1.15 9.56 19.45
C GLY A 74 1.01 10.24 18.10
N ARG A 75 2.02 10.03 17.24
CA ARG A 75 1.92 10.49 15.85
C ARG A 75 0.90 9.63 15.09
N ASP A 76 0.22 10.23 14.14
CA ASP A 76 -0.69 9.53 13.25
C ASP A 76 -0.01 8.36 12.53
N HIS A 77 -0.80 7.38 12.12
CA HIS A 77 -0.32 6.23 11.37
C HIS A 77 -0.35 6.52 9.88
N SER A 78 0.77 6.29 9.23
CA SER A 78 0.93 6.46 7.78
C SER A 78 0.39 5.23 7.05
N THR A 79 -0.53 5.44 6.11
CA THR A 79 -1.06 4.36 5.29
C THR A 79 -1.02 4.69 3.82
N PHE A 80 -0.77 3.69 3.00
CA PHE A 80 -0.87 3.79 1.54
C PHE A 80 -1.33 2.45 0.99
N LEU A 81 -2.26 2.51 0.05
CA LEU A 81 -2.67 1.35 -0.71
C LEU A 81 -2.58 1.66 -2.20
N SER A 82 -2.13 0.68 -2.95
CA SER A 82 -1.92 0.82 -4.39
C SER A 82 -2.03 -0.50 -5.12
N PHE A 83 -2.17 -0.41 -6.41
CA PHE A 83 -2.06 -1.53 -7.34
C PHE A 83 -1.56 -1.04 -8.70
N ALA A 84 -0.92 -1.91 -9.44
CA ALA A 84 -0.38 -1.62 -10.76
C ALA A 84 -0.25 -2.88 -11.65
N PRO A 85 -0.33 -2.71 -12.98
CA PRO A 85 -0.85 -1.56 -13.72
C PRO A 85 -2.35 -1.32 -13.47
N LYS A 86 -2.86 -0.14 -13.87
CA LYS A 86 -4.30 0.18 -13.80
C LYS A 86 -5.16 -0.87 -14.48
N ASP A 87 -4.80 -1.21 -15.71
CA ASP A 87 -5.44 -2.26 -16.47
C ASP A 87 -4.69 -3.58 -16.25
N ASN A 88 -5.42 -4.64 -15.88
CA ASN A 88 -4.88 -5.95 -15.56
C ASN A 88 -3.80 -5.92 -14.46
N PRO A 89 -4.14 -5.56 -13.20
CA PRO A 89 -3.19 -5.42 -12.11
C PRO A 89 -2.40 -6.72 -11.84
N ARG A 90 -1.09 -6.58 -11.69
CA ARG A 90 -0.17 -7.68 -11.37
C ARG A 90 0.21 -7.73 -9.91
N ILE A 91 0.07 -6.59 -9.22
CA ILE A 91 0.40 -6.45 -7.80
C ILE A 91 -0.59 -5.50 -7.14
N ALA A 92 -0.95 -5.78 -5.90
CA ALA A 92 -1.62 -4.84 -5.00
C ALA A 92 -0.83 -4.80 -3.68
N ILE A 93 -0.59 -3.61 -3.17
CA ILE A 93 0.19 -3.38 -1.96
C ILE A 93 -0.64 -2.54 -0.97
N SER A 94 -0.59 -2.92 0.28
CA SER A 94 -1.06 -2.10 1.40
C SER A 94 0.06 -1.96 2.41
N VAL A 95 0.45 -0.73 2.70
CA VAL A 95 1.47 -0.42 3.70
C VAL A 95 0.82 0.38 4.83
N TYR A 96 1.05 -0.08 6.04
CA TYR A 96 0.64 0.59 7.27
C TYR A 96 1.86 0.74 8.18
N VAL A 97 2.15 1.97 8.56
CA VAL A 97 3.29 2.29 9.43
C VAL A 97 2.77 3.02 10.66
N GLU A 98 2.81 2.34 11.81
CA GLU A 98 2.41 2.94 13.09
C GLU A 98 3.32 4.13 13.41
N ASN A 99 2.70 5.23 13.87
CA ASN A 99 3.40 6.48 14.19
C ASN A 99 4.21 7.06 13.02
N GLY A 100 3.91 6.66 11.79
CA GLY A 100 4.59 7.07 10.58
C GLY A 100 4.21 8.47 10.07
N GLY A 101 3.25 9.15 10.70
CA GLY A 101 2.77 10.46 10.27
C GLY A 101 1.84 10.38 9.06
N PHE A 102 1.93 11.34 8.15
CA PHE A 102 1.08 11.36 6.95
C PHE A 102 1.39 10.22 5.99
N GLY A 103 0.34 9.71 5.30
CA GLY A 103 0.46 8.59 4.37
C GLY A 103 1.51 8.77 3.27
N ALA A 104 1.68 9.99 2.78
CA ALA A 104 2.71 10.32 1.78
C ALA A 104 4.14 10.37 2.34
N THR A 105 4.33 10.31 3.67
CA THR A 105 5.63 10.49 4.31
C THR A 105 6.50 9.24 4.23
N ILE A 106 5.94 8.08 4.62
CA ILE A 106 6.71 6.83 4.69
C ILE A 106 6.00 5.65 4.03
N ALA A 107 4.67 5.48 4.20
CA ALA A 107 3.96 4.34 3.64
C ALA A 107 3.97 4.36 2.10
N LEU A 108 3.74 5.51 1.48
CA LEU A 108 3.80 5.67 0.03
C LEU A 108 5.20 5.39 -0.55
N PRO A 109 6.31 5.94 -0.03
CA PRO A 109 7.66 5.61 -0.48
C PRO A 109 7.96 4.11 -0.44
N ILE A 110 7.60 3.43 0.65
CA ILE A 110 7.80 1.98 0.79
C ILE A 110 7.04 1.23 -0.28
N ALA A 111 5.73 1.48 -0.42
CA ALA A 111 4.90 0.79 -1.41
C ALA A 111 5.41 1.02 -2.83
N SER A 112 5.74 2.27 -3.16
CA SER A 112 6.22 2.64 -4.49
C SER A 112 7.55 1.98 -4.86
N LEU A 113 8.48 1.80 -3.91
CA LEU A 113 9.72 1.06 -4.14
C LEU A 113 9.47 -0.44 -4.34
N LEU A 114 8.56 -1.02 -3.57
CA LEU A 114 8.19 -2.44 -3.71
C LEU A 114 7.49 -2.71 -5.05
N GLU A 115 6.60 -1.82 -5.49
CA GLU A 115 5.96 -1.91 -6.81
C GLU A 115 6.96 -1.80 -7.95
N GLU A 116 7.86 -0.82 -7.88
CA GLU A 116 8.93 -0.65 -8.86
C GLU A 116 9.76 -1.93 -8.98
N TYR A 117 10.25 -2.45 -7.87
CA TYR A 117 11.05 -3.66 -7.86
C TYR A 117 10.28 -4.88 -8.40
N TYR A 118 9.04 -5.09 -7.95
CA TYR A 118 8.24 -6.23 -8.40
C TYR A 118 7.93 -6.21 -9.90
N LEU A 119 7.69 -5.02 -10.45
CA LEU A 119 7.28 -4.89 -11.85
C LEU A 119 8.46 -4.82 -12.83
N THR A 120 9.64 -4.39 -12.35
CA THR A 120 10.81 -4.11 -13.21
C THR A 120 12.09 -4.84 -12.82
N ASP A 121 12.08 -5.59 -11.70
CA ASP A 121 13.26 -6.25 -11.08
C ASP A 121 14.40 -5.26 -10.73
N THR A 122 14.12 -3.96 -10.73
CA THR A 122 15.11 -2.91 -10.47
C THR A 122 14.53 -1.80 -9.61
N ILE A 123 15.40 -1.03 -8.92
CA ILE A 123 15.05 0.21 -8.25
C ILE A 123 15.88 1.33 -8.87
N THR A 124 15.23 2.28 -9.52
CA THR A 124 15.89 3.42 -10.18
C THR A 124 16.01 4.65 -9.29
N ARG A 125 15.48 4.58 -8.06
CA ARG A 125 15.38 5.69 -7.09
C ARG A 125 16.17 5.42 -5.79
N PRO A 126 17.51 5.28 -5.84
CA PRO A 126 18.32 4.95 -4.67
C PRO A 126 18.21 6.00 -3.55
N GLN A 127 18.03 7.27 -3.89
CA GLN A 127 17.83 8.34 -2.88
C GLN A 127 16.56 8.12 -2.07
N LEU A 128 15.49 7.58 -2.67
CA LEU A 128 14.25 7.25 -1.97
C LEU A 128 14.45 6.07 -1.02
N VAL A 129 15.27 5.10 -1.40
CA VAL A 129 15.67 3.97 -0.53
C VAL A 129 16.36 4.49 0.73
N GLU A 130 17.34 5.40 0.56
CA GLU A 130 18.06 5.98 1.70
C GLU A 130 17.15 6.85 2.59
N GLN A 131 16.20 7.58 2.00
CA GLN A 131 15.19 8.32 2.77
C GLN A 131 14.32 7.38 3.61
N VAL A 132 13.88 6.24 3.06
CA VAL A 132 13.10 5.23 3.79
C VAL A 132 13.91 4.62 4.93
N LYS A 133 15.17 4.25 4.68
CA LYS A 133 16.07 3.67 5.69
C LYS A 133 16.38 4.66 6.83
N ALA A 134 16.54 5.94 6.49
CA ALA A 134 16.84 6.98 7.47
C ALA A 134 15.61 7.46 8.23
N TYR A 135 14.40 7.01 7.86
CA TYR A 135 13.18 7.47 8.50
C TYR A 135 13.08 6.96 9.93
N ASN A 136 13.02 7.89 10.88
CA ASN A 136 12.93 7.55 12.30
C ASN A 136 11.45 7.52 12.73
N ILE A 137 11.00 6.35 13.19
CA ILE A 137 9.67 6.13 13.76
C ILE A 137 9.78 6.37 15.27
N TYR A 138 9.09 7.40 15.76
CA TYR A 138 9.03 7.68 17.18
C TYR A 138 7.95 6.85 17.86
N TYR A 139 8.33 5.98 18.78
CA TYR A 139 7.43 5.22 19.65
C TYR A 139 7.40 5.86 21.04
N PRO A 140 6.35 6.61 21.43
CA PRO A 140 6.27 7.24 22.73
C PRO A 140 6.30 6.23 23.89
N ILE A 141 5.85 4.99 23.65
CA ILE A 141 5.81 3.91 24.66
C ILE A 141 7.21 3.58 25.23
N TYR A 142 8.27 3.82 24.46
CA TYR A 142 9.66 3.55 24.91
C TYR A 142 10.35 4.77 25.53
N ALA A 143 9.69 5.92 25.58
CA ALA A 143 10.27 7.13 26.18
C ALA A 143 10.20 7.09 27.72
N GLU A 144 9.25 6.35 28.31
CA GLU A 144 9.08 6.24 29.76
C GLU A 144 10.04 5.24 30.39
N ASP A 145 10.52 4.24 29.63
CA ASP A 145 11.47 3.22 30.10
C ASP A 145 12.96 3.69 30.12
N ARG A 146 13.22 4.94 29.75
CA ARG A 146 14.57 5.52 29.71
C ARG A 146 14.86 6.52 30.84
N LYS A 147 14.09 6.48 31.93
CA LYS A 147 14.37 7.28 33.13
C LYS A 147 14.99 6.43 34.24
#